data_dc495a8b7e1f603f9776047513e27ca8
#
_entry.id   dc495a8b7e1f603f9776047513e27ca8
#
_cell.length_a   1.000
_cell.length_b   1.000
_cell.length_c   1.000
_cell.angle_alpha   90.00
_cell.angle_beta   90.00
_cell.angle_gamma   90.00
#
_symmetry.space_group_name_H-M   'P 1'
#
loop_
_entity.id
_entity.type
_entity.pdbx_description
1 polymer ?
#
loop_
_entity_poly.entity_id
_entity_poly.type
_entity_poly.pdbx_seq_one_letter_code
_entity_poly.pdbx_strand_id
1 'polypeptide(L)'
;MILRFLILLMLTVSLHAQTSTLFTVQNNGPRAERINIVFLSEGYTTADMPNFATHVNNAMNTLFTKEPWAQYRSYCNVFRIEIASNQSGCDNGNTSGVNGVRDTYFNAGFNTPSVTQLLTLGSGGSTKAYNLLNTHVPEYDVPVVLVNDTKYGGAGGSISVASVHSSSALVVEHEIGHSFANLADEYDTEYLIYTPGERSNNTAQTTRELIRWNHWIDATTPLPTPETSTYDALAGIFEGSMYRTTGWYRPHNNSLMKNLNRPCGQINREQFVLQFYNLVSTYDGFSPASTSTSVTAPSTLNFAVTPKVPTSGPSLQIAWKIDGVTQSGQTAATFATLSDFLGNGAHTVSATLSDPTTFVRLDTSNLLKDTLTWNFTLSGQIPATLANWRSTYGSDTAVLTADRLPNLVKYALGLAANTAATPSQLPAGSVASSYLTLTIPRRTRRSDTTYTVEVSSDLQTWNSGPGHTVIVQDTDTQLVVRDAFPQSTNAKRFIRLKVQATP
;
A
#
# COMPACT_ATOMS: atom_id res chain seq x y z
N MET A 1 -61.27 54.65 -34.05
CA MET A 1 -60.30 53.62 -34.38
C MET A 1 -59.33 53.52 -33.18
N ILE A 2 -59.64 52.57 -32.26
CA ILE A 2 -58.96 52.47 -30.97
C ILE A 2 -57.93 51.34 -31.14
N LEU A 3 -56.63 51.70 -31.11
CA LEU A 3 -55.50 50.80 -31.21
C LEU A 3 -55.27 50.12 -29.82
N ARG A 4 -55.59 48.86 -29.67
CA ARG A 4 -55.27 48.10 -28.45
C ARG A 4 -53.83 47.58 -28.54
N PHE A 5 -52.93 48.10 -27.70
CA PHE A 5 -51.63 47.60 -27.46
C PHE A 5 -51.72 46.34 -26.57
N LEU A 6 -51.33 45.19 -27.12
CA LEU A 6 -51.18 43.93 -26.39
C LEU A 6 -49.74 43.91 -25.83
N ILE A 7 -49.57 44.12 -24.52
CA ILE A 7 -48.29 43.93 -23.86
C ILE A 7 -48.10 42.43 -23.61
N LEU A 8 -47.22 41.81 -24.39
CA LEU A 8 -46.77 40.40 -24.17
C LEU A 8 -45.73 40.39 -23.07
N LEU A 9 -46.10 39.99 -21.85
CA LEU A 9 -45.20 39.78 -20.73
C LEU A 9 -44.42 38.51 -20.97
N MET A 10 -43.17 38.60 -21.51
CA MET A 10 -42.25 37.48 -21.56
C MET A 10 -41.75 37.18 -20.14
N LEU A 11 -42.29 36.16 -19.52
CA LEU A 11 -41.66 35.54 -18.33
C LEU A 11 -40.35 34.88 -18.80
N THR A 12 -39.23 35.54 -18.58
CA THR A 12 -37.92 34.87 -18.68
C THR A 12 -37.77 33.98 -17.46
N VAL A 13 -38.05 32.66 -17.62
CA VAL A 13 -37.64 31.67 -16.65
C VAL A 13 -36.12 31.58 -16.76
N SER A 14 -35.43 32.24 -15.86
CA SER A 14 -33.99 32.05 -15.67
C SER A 14 -33.78 30.61 -15.20
N LEU A 15 -33.42 29.69 -16.10
CA LEU A 15 -32.86 28.40 -15.69
C LEU A 15 -31.53 28.70 -14.98
N HIS A 16 -31.56 28.83 -13.68
CA HIS A 16 -30.34 28.79 -12.89
C HIS A 16 -29.85 27.34 -12.92
N ALA A 17 -28.77 27.09 -13.61
CA ALA A 17 -28.08 25.81 -13.48
C ALA A 17 -27.72 25.62 -12.00
N GLN A 18 -28.21 24.55 -11.37
CA GLN A 18 -27.90 24.25 -9.98
C GLN A 18 -26.38 24.07 -9.86
N THR A 19 -25.75 24.89 -9.02
CA THR A 19 -24.30 24.84 -8.80
C THR A 19 -23.96 23.72 -7.84
N SER A 20 -23.04 22.84 -8.25
CA SER A 20 -22.51 21.77 -7.39
C SER A 20 -21.17 22.20 -6.79
N THR A 21 -20.91 21.81 -5.55
CA THR A 21 -19.68 22.12 -4.82
C THR A 21 -19.05 20.86 -4.24
N LEU A 22 -17.76 20.69 -4.47
CA LEU A 22 -16.97 19.59 -3.91
C LEU A 22 -16.36 19.99 -2.56
N PHE A 23 -16.48 19.13 -1.57
CA PHE A 23 -15.80 19.23 -0.28
C PHE A 23 -14.99 17.98 0.00
N THR A 24 -13.75 18.16 0.49
CA THR A 24 -12.93 17.08 1.00
C THR A 24 -13.26 16.85 2.47
N VAL A 25 -13.70 15.64 2.82
CA VAL A 25 -14.07 15.25 4.18
C VAL A 25 -12.89 14.55 4.86
N GLN A 26 -12.22 13.67 4.14
CA GLN A 26 -10.99 12.99 4.58
C GLN A 26 -10.02 12.90 3.39
N ASN A 27 -8.75 13.24 3.63
CA ASN A 27 -7.69 13.13 2.64
C ASN A 27 -6.50 12.39 3.24
N ASN A 28 -6.19 11.22 2.71
CA ASN A 28 -5.07 10.38 3.11
C ASN A 28 -3.98 10.27 2.02
N GLY A 29 -4.16 10.95 0.89
CA GLY A 29 -3.18 10.97 -0.19
C GLY A 29 -3.76 11.31 -1.57
N PRO A 30 -2.94 11.22 -2.62
CA PRO A 30 -3.39 11.47 -4.00
C PRO A 30 -4.59 10.58 -4.36
N ARG A 31 -5.55 11.11 -5.12
CA ARG A 31 -6.75 10.38 -5.51
C ARG A 31 -6.44 9.09 -6.28
N ALA A 32 -5.46 9.12 -7.17
CA ALA A 32 -5.02 7.96 -7.95
C ALA A 32 -4.41 6.83 -7.10
N GLU A 33 -4.09 7.11 -5.83
CA GLU A 33 -3.43 6.18 -4.91
C GLU A 33 -4.33 5.77 -3.73
N ARG A 34 -5.59 6.15 -3.76
CA ARG A 34 -6.56 5.92 -2.68
C ARG A 34 -7.91 5.50 -3.23
N ILE A 35 -8.65 4.77 -2.43
CA ILE A 35 -10.06 4.47 -2.67
C ILE A 35 -10.85 5.74 -2.37
N ASN A 36 -11.58 6.24 -3.36
CA ASN A 36 -12.31 7.49 -3.25
C ASN A 36 -13.79 7.24 -3.03
N ILE A 37 -14.25 7.44 -1.79
CA ILE A 37 -15.66 7.37 -1.41
C ILE A 37 -16.27 8.75 -1.63
N VAL A 38 -17.32 8.83 -2.44
CA VAL A 38 -17.94 10.11 -2.80
C VAL A 38 -19.42 10.10 -2.49
N PHE A 39 -19.80 10.96 -1.55
CA PHE A 39 -21.21 11.17 -1.17
C PHE A 39 -21.85 12.29 -2.00
N LEU A 40 -23.05 12.06 -2.52
CA LEU A 40 -23.85 13.02 -3.26
C LEU A 40 -25.14 13.32 -2.50
N SER A 41 -25.54 14.60 -2.46
CA SER A 41 -26.74 15.04 -1.78
C SER A 41 -27.99 14.88 -2.66
N GLU A 42 -29.02 14.23 -2.14
CA GLU A 42 -30.32 14.10 -2.80
C GLU A 42 -31.45 14.51 -1.85
N GLY A 43 -32.36 15.36 -2.33
CA GLY A 43 -33.47 15.85 -1.51
C GLY A 43 -33.04 16.80 -0.39
N TYR A 44 -31.85 17.40 -0.48
CA TYR A 44 -31.42 18.48 0.40
C TYR A 44 -31.59 19.82 -0.32
N THR A 45 -32.36 20.71 0.24
CA THR A 45 -32.41 22.12 -0.20
C THR A 45 -31.14 22.84 0.24
N THR A 46 -30.90 24.07 -0.24
CA THR A 46 -29.78 24.89 0.22
C THR A 46 -29.75 25.05 1.75
N ALA A 47 -30.93 25.15 2.38
CA ALA A 47 -31.05 25.22 3.83
C ALA A 47 -30.70 23.90 4.56
N ASP A 48 -30.82 22.76 3.89
CA ASP A 48 -30.57 21.44 4.45
C ASP A 48 -29.10 20.99 4.32
N MET A 49 -28.24 21.70 3.58
CA MET A 49 -26.84 21.30 3.35
C MET A 49 -26.01 21.06 4.63
N PRO A 50 -26.19 21.82 5.73
CA PRO A 50 -25.53 21.49 6.99
C PRO A 50 -25.92 20.09 7.53
N ASN A 51 -27.18 19.66 7.31
CA ASN A 51 -27.64 18.32 7.69
C ASN A 51 -27.00 17.26 6.80
N PHE A 52 -26.85 17.51 5.48
CA PHE A 52 -26.12 16.60 4.59
C PHE A 52 -24.69 16.37 5.07
N ALA A 53 -23.95 17.42 5.39
CA ALA A 53 -22.60 17.33 5.93
C ALA A 53 -22.56 16.47 7.22
N THR A 54 -23.55 16.64 8.11
CA THR A 54 -23.69 15.85 9.34
C THR A 54 -23.97 14.38 9.04
N HIS A 55 -24.88 14.10 8.11
CA HIS A 55 -25.23 12.73 7.73
C HIS A 55 -24.05 12.00 7.07
N VAL A 56 -23.27 12.68 6.22
CA VAL A 56 -22.02 12.13 5.65
C VAL A 56 -21.03 11.77 6.77
N ASN A 57 -20.81 12.67 7.73
CA ASN A 57 -19.90 12.40 8.85
C ASN A 57 -20.37 11.20 9.69
N ASN A 58 -21.67 11.05 9.93
CA ASN A 58 -22.24 9.93 10.67
C ASN A 58 -22.05 8.61 9.91
N ALA A 59 -22.33 8.58 8.61
CA ALA A 59 -22.13 7.42 7.75
C ALA A 59 -20.65 6.98 7.75
N MET A 60 -19.74 7.92 7.54
CA MET A 60 -18.30 7.71 7.55
C MET A 60 -17.79 7.18 8.89
N ASN A 61 -18.17 7.86 9.99
CA ASN A 61 -17.71 7.46 11.33
C ASN A 61 -18.20 6.05 11.68
N THR A 62 -19.37 5.66 11.23
CA THR A 62 -19.87 4.28 11.43
C THR A 62 -19.11 3.29 10.56
N LEU A 63 -18.95 3.56 9.26
CA LEU A 63 -18.23 2.69 8.33
C LEU A 63 -16.82 2.38 8.83
N PHE A 64 -16.08 3.41 9.25
CA PHE A 64 -14.71 3.25 9.72
C PHE A 64 -14.56 2.73 11.17
N THR A 65 -15.65 2.29 11.79
CA THR A 65 -15.61 1.45 13.01
C THR A 65 -15.78 -0.04 12.70
N LYS A 66 -16.08 -0.40 11.46
CA LYS A 66 -16.36 -1.77 11.03
C LYS A 66 -15.21 -2.36 10.22
N GLU A 67 -14.87 -3.62 10.50
CA GLU A 67 -13.88 -4.34 9.70
C GLU A 67 -14.47 -4.78 8.35
N PRO A 68 -13.69 -4.66 7.26
CA PRO A 68 -12.27 -4.30 7.22
C PRO A 68 -12.00 -2.78 7.07
N TRP A 69 -13.01 -1.94 6.94
CA TRP A 69 -12.89 -0.50 6.72
C TRP A 69 -12.10 0.22 7.83
N ALA A 70 -12.24 -0.24 9.09
CA ALA A 70 -11.49 0.29 10.22
C ALA A 70 -9.99 0.14 10.03
N GLN A 71 -9.54 -1.06 9.62
CA GLN A 71 -8.12 -1.36 9.38
C GLN A 71 -7.57 -0.55 8.20
N TYR A 72 -8.32 -0.42 7.12
CA TYR A 72 -7.89 0.22 5.87
C TYR A 72 -8.38 1.66 5.70
N ARG A 73 -8.78 2.33 6.78
CA ARG A 73 -9.25 3.72 6.73
C ARG A 73 -8.26 4.67 6.07
N SER A 74 -6.96 4.50 6.31
CA SER A 74 -5.88 5.28 5.70
C SER A 74 -5.75 5.09 4.18
N TYR A 75 -6.34 4.02 3.62
CA TYR A 75 -6.37 3.74 2.18
C TYR A 75 -7.50 4.49 1.46
N CYS A 76 -8.38 5.18 2.20
CA CYS A 76 -9.56 5.84 1.66
C CYS A 76 -9.44 7.36 1.75
N ASN A 77 -9.82 8.05 0.69
CA ASN A 77 -10.25 9.45 0.72
C ASN A 77 -11.77 9.50 0.80
N VAL A 78 -12.32 10.56 1.36
CA VAL A 78 -13.75 10.78 1.40
C VAL A 78 -14.08 12.19 0.94
N PHE A 79 -15.01 12.28 0.03
CA PHE A 79 -15.51 13.51 -0.55
C PHE A 79 -17.02 13.61 -0.41
N ARG A 80 -17.55 14.81 -0.42
CA ARG A 80 -18.97 15.06 -0.63
C ARG A 80 -19.17 16.08 -1.71
N ILE A 81 -20.14 15.84 -2.58
CA ILE A 81 -20.60 16.77 -3.61
C ILE A 81 -21.96 17.29 -3.18
N GLU A 82 -22.03 18.57 -2.88
CA GLU A 82 -23.26 19.25 -2.51
C GLU A 82 -23.94 19.79 -3.76
N ILE A 83 -25.17 19.37 -4.00
CA ILE A 83 -26.07 19.90 -5.04
C ILE A 83 -27.46 20.07 -4.43
N ALA A 84 -28.00 21.29 -4.49
CA ALA A 84 -29.30 21.53 -3.88
C ALA A 84 -30.44 20.97 -4.72
N SER A 85 -31.39 20.33 -4.06
CA SER A 85 -32.71 20.00 -4.63
C SER A 85 -33.67 21.17 -4.45
N ASN A 86 -34.70 21.26 -5.29
CA ASN A 86 -35.72 22.30 -5.16
C ASN A 86 -36.63 22.03 -3.95
N GLN A 87 -36.82 20.78 -3.58
CA GLN A 87 -37.63 20.34 -2.44
C GLN A 87 -36.86 19.39 -1.54
N SER A 88 -37.18 19.41 -0.26
CA SER A 88 -36.63 18.49 0.73
C SER A 88 -37.33 17.12 0.68
N GLY A 89 -36.58 16.04 0.89
CA GLY A 89 -37.11 14.67 0.90
C GLY A 89 -36.94 13.95 -0.43
N CYS A 90 -37.76 12.93 -0.65
CA CYS A 90 -37.79 12.16 -1.91
C CYS A 90 -39.21 11.71 -2.26
N ASP A 91 -39.41 11.09 -3.42
CA ASP A 91 -40.68 10.51 -3.80
C ASP A 91 -41.05 9.35 -2.87
N ASN A 92 -42.19 9.47 -2.22
CA ASN A 92 -42.72 8.47 -1.30
C ASN A 92 -44.01 7.87 -1.88
N GLY A 93 -43.91 7.16 -3.02
CA GLY A 93 -45.07 6.62 -3.74
C GLY A 93 -46.08 5.90 -2.85
N ASN A 94 -47.37 6.23 -2.97
CA ASN A 94 -48.51 5.56 -2.37
C ASN A 94 -48.69 5.57 -0.84
N THR A 95 -48.14 6.46 -0.09
CA THR A 95 -48.65 6.74 1.26
C THR A 95 -49.86 7.65 1.11
N SER A 96 -51.06 7.12 1.35
CA SER A 96 -52.30 7.81 1.23
C SER A 96 -52.29 9.18 1.92
N GLY A 97 -52.53 10.25 1.17
CA GLY A 97 -52.83 11.56 1.69
C GLY A 97 -51.78 12.66 1.58
N VAL A 98 -50.57 12.37 1.10
CA VAL A 98 -49.56 13.37 0.76
C VAL A 98 -49.18 13.15 -0.69
N ASN A 99 -49.12 14.20 -1.51
CA ASN A 99 -48.57 14.14 -2.85
C ASN A 99 -47.12 13.69 -2.74
N GLY A 100 -46.89 12.37 -2.99
CA GLY A 100 -45.61 11.73 -2.75
C GLY A 100 -44.49 12.11 -3.71
N VAL A 101 -44.72 13.05 -4.64
CA VAL A 101 -43.74 13.50 -5.63
C VAL A 101 -42.98 14.70 -5.11
N ARG A 102 -41.68 14.65 -5.21
CA ARG A 102 -40.75 15.74 -4.83
C ARG A 102 -39.90 16.13 -6.03
N ASP A 103 -39.71 17.43 -6.23
CA ASP A 103 -38.77 17.95 -7.21
C ASP A 103 -37.36 17.96 -6.63
N THR A 104 -36.65 16.83 -6.80
CA THR A 104 -35.31 16.64 -6.27
C THR A 104 -34.32 16.42 -7.40
N TYR A 105 -33.01 16.54 -7.11
CA TYR A 105 -31.99 16.56 -8.17
C TYR A 105 -31.89 15.24 -8.93
N PHE A 106 -31.85 14.11 -8.23
CA PHE A 106 -31.77 12.78 -8.85
C PHE A 106 -33.13 12.08 -8.97
N ASN A 107 -34.23 12.72 -8.53
CA ASN A 107 -35.57 12.17 -8.49
C ASN A 107 -35.63 10.81 -7.76
N ALA A 108 -34.93 10.69 -6.63
CA ALA A 108 -34.94 9.45 -5.85
C ALA A 108 -36.32 9.21 -5.21
N GLY A 109 -36.67 7.92 -5.05
CA GLY A 109 -37.95 7.59 -4.45
C GLY A 109 -38.12 6.12 -4.10
N PHE A 110 -39.11 5.88 -3.21
CA PHE A 110 -39.61 4.55 -2.81
C PHE A 110 -40.77 4.12 -3.73
N ASN A 111 -40.44 3.97 -5.02
CA ASN A 111 -41.47 3.83 -6.08
C ASN A 111 -41.78 2.38 -6.46
N THR A 112 -41.24 1.38 -5.74
CA THR A 112 -41.52 -0.04 -6.01
C THR A 112 -42.63 -0.57 -5.09
N PRO A 113 -43.88 -0.79 -5.57
CA PRO A 113 -45.00 -1.12 -4.70
C PRO A 113 -44.86 -2.40 -3.88
N SER A 114 -44.12 -3.39 -4.41
CA SER A 114 -43.93 -4.70 -3.76
C SER A 114 -42.73 -4.73 -2.81
N VAL A 115 -41.85 -3.70 -2.84
CA VAL A 115 -40.64 -3.64 -2.02
C VAL A 115 -40.51 -2.22 -1.39
N THR A 116 -41.18 -2.03 -0.28
CA THR A 116 -41.41 -0.72 0.34
C THR A 116 -40.13 -0.03 0.86
N GLN A 117 -39.05 -0.76 1.08
CA GLN A 117 -37.77 -0.25 1.49
C GLN A 117 -36.79 -0.02 0.32
N LEU A 118 -37.15 -0.39 -0.90
CA LEU A 118 -36.31 -0.15 -2.07
C LEU A 118 -36.30 1.34 -2.44
N LEU A 119 -35.19 2.01 -2.20
CA LEU A 119 -34.97 3.43 -2.52
C LEU A 119 -34.04 3.53 -3.71
N THR A 120 -34.54 4.01 -4.85
CA THR A 120 -33.77 4.10 -6.10
C THR A 120 -33.75 5.50 -6.65
N LEU A 121 -32.76 5.81 -7.49
CA LEU A 121 -32.74 7.04 -8.27
C LEU A 121 -33.81 6.97 -9.38
N GLY A 122 -34.46 8.11 -9.66
CA GLY A 122 -35.45 8.20 -10.71
C GLY A 122 -34.84 8.24 -12.11
N SER A 123 -35.69 8.40 -13.11
CA SER A 123 -35.26 8.45 -14.50
C SER A 123 -34.19 9.52 -14.74
N GLY A 124 -33.06 9.13 -15.33
CA GLY A 124 -31.93 10.01 -15.57
C GLY A 124 -31.09 10.34 -14.32
N GLY A 125 -31.50 9.93 -13.12
CA GLY A 125 -30.81 10.22 -11.87
C GLY A 125 -29.38 9.67 -11.83
N SER A 126 -29.19 8.42 -12.25
CA SER A 126 -27.85 7.82 -12.33
C SER A 126 -26.94 8.57 -13.31
N THR A 127 -27.46 9.01 -14.46
CA THR A 127 -26.68 9.81 -15.43
C THR A 127 -26.23 11.14 -14.81
N LYS A 128 -27.13 11.82 -14.09
CA LYS A 128 -26.79 13.07 -13.38
C LYS A 128 -25.72 12.82 -12.30
N ALA A 129 -25.81 11.72 -11.55
CA ALA A 129 -24.83 11.34 -10.54
C ALA A 129 -23.45 11.11 -11.17
N TYR A 130 -23.37 10.33 -12.25
CA TYR A 130 -22.11 10.11 -12.97
C TYR A 130 -21.52 11.38 -13.56
N ASN A 131 -22.34 12.29 -14.07
CA ASN A 131 -21.86 13.59 -14.57
C ASN A 131 -21.21 14.42 -13.45
N LEU A 132 -21.79 14.45 -12.26
CA LEU A 132 -21.19 15.13 -11.10
C LEU A 132 -19.90 14.46 -10.65
N LEU A 133 -19.87 13.13 -10.56
CA LEU A 133 -18.70 12.36 -10.19
C LEU A 133 -17.55 12.63 -11.17
N ASN A 134 -17.79 12.50 -12.47
CA ASN A 134 -16.80 12.75 -13.51
C ASN A 134 -16.30 14.19 -13.55
N THR A 135 -17.15 15.14 -13.16
CA THR A 135 -16.77 16.56 -13.09
C THR A 135 -15.87 16.87 -11.90
N HIS A 136 -16.15 16.29 -10.74
CA HIS A 136 -15.51 16.67 -9.48
C HIS A 136 -14.44 15.70 -8.98
N VAL A 137 -14.69 14.38 -9.14
CA VAL A 137 -13.82 13.31 -8.66
C VAL A 137 -13.85 12.16 -9.68
N PRO A 138 -13.23 12.33 -10.86
CA PRO A 138 -13.26 11.28 -11.90
C PRO A 138 -12.64 9.95 -11.45
N GLU A 139 -11.81 9.97 -10.39
CA GLU A 139 -11.19 8.79 -9.77
C GLU A 139 -12.09 8.17 -8.67
N TYR A 140 -13.41 8.40 -8.70
CA TYR A 140 -14.31 7.80 -7.71
C TYR A 140 -14.39 6.28 -7.82
N ASP A 141 -14.41 5.60 -6.66
CA ASP A 141 -14.52 4.14 -6.56
C ASP A 141 -15.83 3.72 -5.89
N VAL A 142 -16.29 4.48 -4.91
CA VAL A 142 -17.47 4.17 -4.09
C VAL A 142 -18.42 5.36 -4.10
N PRO A 143 -19.31 5.47 -5.10
CA PRO A 143 -20.32 6.50 -5.14
C PRO A 143 -21.51 6.16 -4.23
N VAL A 144 -21.90 7.11 -3.37
CA VAL A 144 -23.02 6.98 -2.44
C VAL A 144 -23.96 8.18 -2.54
N VAL A 145 -25.21 7.97 -2.83
CA VAL A 145 -26.24 9.00 -2.76
C VAL A 145 -26.95 8.89 -1.42
N LEU A 146 -26.84 9.95 -0.60
CA LEU A 146 -27.65 10.07 0.62
C LEU A 146 -28.91 10.87 0.33
N VAL A 147 -30.05 10.25 0.62
CA VAL A 147 -31.37 10.81 0.37
C VAL A 147 -31.96 11.36 1.67
N ASN A 148 -32.34 12.63 1.67
CA ASN A 148 -32.88 13.32 2.82
C ASN A 148 -34.30 12.88 3.17
N ASP A 149 -34.47 11.62 3.51
CA ASP A 149 -35.73 11.04 3.97
C ASP A 149 -35.46 10.09 5.14
N THR A 150 -36.30 10.16 6.19
CA THR A 150 -36.16 9.34 7.39
C THR A 150 -36.81 7.98 7.29
N LYS A 151 -37.52 7.67 6.21
CA LYS A 151 -38.04 6.34 5.95
C LYS A 151 -36.87 5.37 5.69
N TYR A 152 -36.92 4.20 6.34
CA TYR A 152 -35.91 3.14 6.15
C TYR A 152 -35.87 2.67 4.71
N GLY A 153 -34.67 2.66 4.11
CA GLY A 153 -34.44 2.05 2.81
C GLY A 153 -33.12 2.40 2.17
N GLY A 154 -32.80 1.60 1.18
CA GLY A 154 -31.60 1.72 0.35
C GLY A 154 -31.72 0.90 -0.91
N ALA A 155 -30.69 0.96 -1.73
CA ALA A 155 -30.46 0.11 -2.90
C ALA A 155 -28.99 0.07 -3.26
N GLY A 156 -28.46 -1.13 -3.50
CA GLY A 156 -27.14 -1.35 -4.09
C GLY A 156 -27.22 -1.30 -5.62
N GLY A 157 -26.06 -1.39 -6.25
CA GLY A 157 -25.86 -1.33 -7.69
C GLY A 157 -24.54 -0.67 -8.01
N SER A 158 -24.42 0.01 -9.15
CA SER A 158 -23.22 0.79 -9.47
C SER A 158 -23.09 2.06 -8.63
N ILE A 159 -24.17 2.50 -8.00
CA ILE A 159 -24.23 3.61 -7.05
C ILE A 159 -25.02 3.10 -5.84
N SER A 160 -24.44 3.23 -4.65
CA SER A 160 -25.16 2.96 -3.40
C SER A 160 -26.14 4.11 -3.12
N VAL A 161 -27.38 3.79 -2.77
CA VAL A 161 -28.39 4.78 -2.37
C VAL A 161 -28.86 4.44 -0.97
N ALA A 162 -28.90 5.40 -0.07
CA ALA A 162 -29.39 5.20 1.30
C ALA A 162 -30.17 6.40 1.80
N SER A 163 -31.24 6.16 2.53
CA SER A 163 -31.99 7.20 3.27
C SER A 163 -31.20 7.63 4.50
N VAL A 164 -31.65 8.66 5.23
CA VAL A 164 -31.09 9.10 6.51
C VAL A 164 -31.88 8.59 7.71
N HIS A 165 -32.45 7.42 7.62
CA HIS A 165 -33.01 6.71 8.76
C HIS A 165 -31.97 6.52 9.88
N SER A 166 -32.39 6.31 11.12
CA SER A 166 -31.45 6.09 12.26
C SER A 166 -30.46 4.95 12.07
N SER A 167 -30.76 4.00 11.19
CA SER A 167 -29.87 2.90 10.77
C SER A 167 -29.09 3.19 9.49
N SER A 168 -29.17 4.40 8.94
CA SER A 168 -28.63 4.73 7.60
C SER A 168 -27.17 4.38 7.43
N ALA A 169 -26.36 4.61 8.45
CA ALA A 169 -24.93 4.31 8.40
C ALA A 169 -24.65 2.81 8.20
N LEU A 170 -25.50 1.94 8.77
CA LEU A 170 -25.42 0.48 8.55
C LEU A 170 -25.98 0.09 7.18
N VAL A 171 -27.01 0.81 6.69
CA VAL A 171 -27.51 0.63 5.33
C VAL A 171 -26.42 1.02 4.31
N VAL A 172 -25.72 2.13 4.49
CA VAL A 172 -24.60 2.53 3.63
C VAL A 172 -23.53 1.44 3.57
N GLU A 173 -23.13 0.86 4.71
CA GLU A 173 -22.16 -0.24 4.75
C GLU A 173 -22.65 -1.47 3.95
N HIS A 174 -23.94 -1.83 4.09
CA HIS A 174 -24.55 -2.93 3.36
C HIS A 174 -24.58 -2.67 1.84
N GLU A 175 -25.05 -1.49 1.42
CA GLU A 175 -25.15 -1.13 0.00
C GLU A 175 -23.77 -1.00 -0.67
N ILE A 176 -22.75 -0.57 0.06
CA ILE A 176 -21.35 -0.60 -0.39
C ILE A 176 -20.89 -2.06 -0.60
N GLY A 177 -21.39 -3.01 0.18
CA GLY A 177 -21.15 -4.44 -0.06
C GLY A 177 -21.54 -4.86 -1.46
N HIS A 178 -22.69 -4.40 -1.96
CA HIS A 178 -23.13 -4.66 -3.32
C HIS A 178 -22.31 -3.90 -4.36
N SER A 179 -22.21 -2.59 -4.21
CA SER A 179 -21.65 -1.70 -5.24
C SER A 179 -20.14 -1.85 -5.39
N PHE A 180 -19.41 -2.04 -4.30
CA PHE A 180 -17.96 -2.09 -4.29
C PHE A 180 -17.40 -3.51 -4.32
N ALA A 181 -17.94 -4.42 -3.50
CA ALA A 181 -17.41 -5.77 -3.36
C ALA A 181 -18.23 -6.83 -4.13
N ASN A 182 -19.27 -6.43 -4.86
CA ASN A 182 -20.17 -7.31 -5.65
C ASN A 182 -20.75 -8.48 -4.82
N LEU A 183 -21.06 -8.21 -3.55
CA LEU A 183 -21.70 -9.17 -2.66
C LEU A 183 -23.16 -9.32 -2.98
N ALA A 184 -23.71 -10.49 -2.75
CA ALA A 184 -25.15 -10.76 -2.81
C ALA A 184 -25.82 -10.42 -1.48
N ASP A 185 -27.12 -10.14 -1.51
CA ASP A 185 -27.98 -10.24 -0.34
C ASP A 185 -27.99 -11.68 0.18
N GLU A 186 -27.80 -11.85 1.48
CA GLU A 186 -27.88 -13.15 2.15
C GLU A 186 -29.30 -13.43 2.72
N TYR A 187 -30.33 -12.71 2.20
CA TYR A 187 -31.72 -12.86 2.63
C TYR A 187 -32.31 -14.20 2.20
N ASP A 188 -32.99 -14.87 3.11
CA ASP A 188 -33.71 -16.13 2.92
C ASP A 188 -35.25 -15.95 2.74
N THR A 189 -35.70 -14.70 2.60
CA THR A 189 -37.10 -14.37 2.31
C THR A 189 -37.36 -14.52 0.80
N GLU A 190 -38.40 -15.24 0.44
CA GLU A 190 -38.71 -15.55 -0.96
C GLU A 190 -39.21 -14.32 -1.72
N TYR A 191 -38.47 -13.93 -2.79
CA TYR A 191 -38.91 -12.96 -3.80
C TYR A 191 -38.56 -13.47 -5.20
N LEU A 192 -39.51 -13.99 -5.91
CA LEU A 192 -39.34 -14.64 -7.22
C LEU A 192 -38.92 -13.69 -8.35
N ILE A 193 -39.01 -12.37 -8.13
CA ILE A 193 -38.56 -11.36 -9.11
C ILE A 193 -37.03 -11.28 -9.24
N TYR A 194 -36.31 -11.73 -8.23
CA TYR A 194 -34.85 -11.78 -8.27
C TYR A 194 -34.39 -13.13 -8.81
N THR A 195 -33.45 -13.10 -9.76
CA THR A 195 -32.77 -14.32 -10.24
C THR A 195 -31.45 -14.45 -9.50
N PRO A 196 -31.27 -15.47 -8.65
CA PRO A 196 -30.01 -15.66 -7.95
C PRO A 196 -28.90 -16.06 -8.90
N GLY A 197 -27.66 -15.78 -8.53
CA GLY A 197 -26.45 -16.12 -9.28
C GLY A 197 -25.28 -16.34 -8.36
N GLU A 198 -24.25 -17.03 -8.86
CA GLU A 198 -23.01 -17.24 -8.14
C GLU A 198 -22.31 -15.89 -7.86
N ARG A 199 -21.98 -15.64 -6.57
CA ARG A 199 -21.26 -14.47 -6.09
C ARG A 199 -20.14 -14.92 -5.15
N SER A 200 -19.34 -14.00 -4.67
CA SER A 200 -18.31 -14.32 -3.65
C SER A 200 -18.92 -14.91 -2.38
N ASN A 201 -20.14 -14.49 -2.03
CA ASN A 201 -20.88 -14.91 -0.84
C ASN A 201 -22.20 -15.62 -1.13
N ASN A 202 -22.40 -16.14 -2.34
CA ASN A 202 -23.63 -16.83 -2.71
C ASN A 202 -23.36 -17.94 -3.73
N THR A 203 -23.88 -19.16 -3.48
CA THR A 203 -23.65 -20.33 -4.33
C THR A 203 -24.84 -21.29 -4.31
N ALA A 204 -25.06 -22.00 -5.42
CA ALA A 204 -25.93 -23.18 -5.47
C ALA A 204 -25.16 -24.49 -5.22
N GLN A 205 -23.84 -24.44 -5.03
CA GLN A 205 -22.99 -25.60 -4.88
C GLN A 205 -23.03 -26.15 -3.46
N THR A 206 -23.13 -27.48 -3.31
CA THR A 206 -23.06 -28.19 -2.02
C THR A 206 -21.84 -29.11 -1.95
N THR A 207 -21.17 -29.35 -3.08
CA THR A 207 -19.91 -30.10 -3.13
C THR A 207 -18.77 -29.23 -2.66
N ARG A 208 -18.05 -29.63 -1.63
CA ARG A 208 -17.02 -28.83 -0.94
C ARG A 208 -16.03 -28.17 -1.90
N GLU A 209 -15.51 -28.90 -2.87
CA GLU A 209 -14.49 -28.44 -3.81
C GLU A 209 -15.00 -27.39 -4.79
N LEU A 210 -16.32 -27.29 -4.97
CA LEU A 210 -16.96 -26.33 -5.87
C LEU A 210 -17.40 -25.05 -5.15
N ILE A 211 -17.35 -25.03 -3.81
CA ILE A 211 -17.71 -23.86 -3.01
C ILE A 211 -16.58 -22.84 -3.10
N ARG A 212 -16.87 -21.62 -3.55
CA ARG A 212 -15.90 -20.55 -3.77
C ARG A 212 -15.09 -20.17 -2.53
N TRP A 213 -15.70 -20.28 -1.34
CA TRP A 213 -15.07 -19.97 -0.04
C TRP A 213 -14.71 -21.23 0.75
N ASN A 214 -14.49 -22.37 0.08
CA ASN A 214 -14.13 -23.63 0.74
C ASN A 214 -12.86 -23.50 1.65
N HIS A 215 -11.91 -22.64 1.27
CA HIS A 215 -10.70 -22.36 2.04
C HIS A 215 -10.96 -21.71 3.42
N TRP A 216 -12.20 -21.27 3.68
CA TRP A 216 -12.65 -20.78 4.98
C TRP A 216 -13.42 -21.83 5.79
N ILE A 217 -13.92 -22.89 5.17
CA ILE A 217 -14.77 -23.89 5.81
C ILE A 217 -13.91 -24.96 6.46
N ASP A 218 -14.03 -25.12 7.77
CA ASP A 218 -13.31 -26.17 8.48
C ASP A 218 -13.69 -27.57 7.98
N ALA A 219 -12.73 -28.50 7.94
CA ALA A 219 -12.91 -29.83 7.38
C ALA A 219 -14.07 -30.62 8.04
N THR A 220 -14.35 -30.35 9.31
CA THR A 220 -15.38 -31.01 10.10
C THR A 220 -16.76 -30.34 10.02
N THR A 221 -16.84 -29.15 9.38
CA THR A 221 -18.12 -28.45 9.22
C THR A 221 -19.00 -29.21 8.22
N PRO A 222 -20.24 -29.61 8.64
CA PRO A 222 -21.16 -30.30 7.75
C PRO A 222 -21.65 -29.39 6.63
N LEU A 223 -21.93 -29.97 5.46
CA LEU A 223 -22.42 -29.27 4.28
C LEU A 223 -23.66 -29.99 3.73
N PRO A 224 -24.84 -29.33 3.64
CA PRO A 224 -25.15 -27.99 4.15
C PRO A 224 -24.95 -27.84 5.65
N THR A 225 -24.65 -26.60 6.10
CA THR A 225 -24.35 -26.28 7.49
C THR A 225 -25.64 -25.95 8.26
N PRO A 226 -25.92 -26.60 9.40
CA PRO A 226 -27.13 -26.32 10.19
C PRO A 226 -27.13 -24.89 10.77
N GLU A 227 -28.28 -24.23 10.76
CA GLU A 227 -28.48 -22.90 11.37
C GLU A 227 -28.63 -23.02 12.89
N THR A 228 -27.56 -23.37 13.59
CA THR A 228 -27.51 -23.46 15.05
C THR A 228 -26.38 -22.59 15.60
N SER A 229 -26.48 -22.23 16.87
CA SER A 229 -25.47 -21.40 17.57
C SER A 229 -24.05 -21.97 17.51
N THR A 230 -23.88 -23.27 17.34
CA THR A 230 -22.59 -23.94 17.16
C THR A 230 -21.81 -23.38 15.96
N TYR A 231 -22.53 -22.98 14.90
CA TYR A 231 -21.94 -22.54 13.63
C TYR A 231 -22.04 -21.01 13.40
N ASP A 232 -22.56 -20.22 14.36
CA ASP A 232 -22.78 -18.79 14.17
C ASP A 232 -21.50 -18.00 13.84
N ALA A 233 -20.36 -18.42 14.38
CA ALA A 233 -19.08 -17.77 14.12
C ALA A 233 -18.25 -18.42 13.01
N LEU A 234 -18.74 -19.49 12.41
CA LEU A 234 -18.01 -20.30 11.44
C LEU A 234 -18.47 -20.01 10.00
N ALA A 235 -17.56 -20.16 9.07
CA ALA A 235 -17.91 -20.23 7.65
C ALA A 235 -18.49 -21.62 7.34
N GLY A 236 -19.54 -21.64 6.54
CA GLY A 236 -20.22 -22.85 6.11
C GLY A 236 -20.96 -22.65 4.79
N ILE A 237 -22.01 -23.43 4.54
CA ILE A 237 -23.03 -23.16 3.54
C ILE A 237 -24.41 -23.28 4.23
N PHE A 238 -24.99 -22.14 4.54
CA PHE A 238 -26.31 -22.05 5.20
C PHE A 238 -27.38 -21.84 4.15
N GLU A 239 -28.42 -22.66 4.19
CA GLU A 239 -29.46 -22.60 3.19
C GLU A 239 -30.30 -21.32 3.28
N GLY A 240 -30.73 -20.84 2.16
CA GLY A 240 -31.44 -19.56 2.02
C GLY A 240 -30.47 -18.40 1.75
N SER A 241 -30.52 -17.85 0.55
CA SER A 241 -29.72 -16.71 0.11
C SER A 241 -30.33 -16.10 -1.17
N MET A 242 -30.05 -14.82 -1.39
CA MET A 242 -30.42 -14.07 -2.58
C MET A 242 -31.93 -14.23 -2.92
N TYR A 243 -32.76 -14.01 -1.89
CA TYR A 243 -34.22 -14.08 -1.97
C TYR A 243 -34.74 -15.45 -2.40
N ARG A 244 -34.07 -16.53 -1.98
CA ARG A 244 -34.54 -17.91 -2.06
C ARG A 244 -34.46 -18.55 -0.69
N THR A 245 -35.47 -19.31 -0.33
CA THR A 245 -35.54 -20.08 0.90
C THR A 245 -34.77 -21.39 0.81
N THR A 246 -34.60 -21.94 -0.41
CA THR A 246 -33.91 -23.20 -0.67
C THR A 246 -33.09 -23.18 -1.94
N GLY A 247 -32.11 -24.10 -2.04
CA GLY A 247 -31.30 -24.32 -3.23
C GLY A 247 -30.19 -23.27 -3.45
N TRP A 248 -30.10 -22.26 -2.63
CA TRP A 248 -29.03 -21.26 -2.64
C TRP A 248 -28.49 -21.07 -1.22
N TYR A 249 -27.22 -20.88 -1.11
CA TYR A 249 -26.49 -20.92 0.16
C TYR A 249 -25.65 -19.68 0.36
N ARG A 250 -25.59 -19.19 1.61
CA ARG A 250 -24.76 -18.10 2.10
C ARG A 250 -23.62 -18.63 2.97
N PRO A 251 -22.52 -17.89 3.13
CA PRO A 251 -21.33 -18.36 3.87
C PRO A 251 -21.48 -18.32 5.41
N HIS A 252 -22.41 -17.52 5.93
CA HIS A 252 -22.59 -17.30 7.38
C HIS A 252 -24.04 -17.51 7.77
N ASN A 253 -24.25 -18.00 8.98
CA ASN A 253 -25.59 -18.05 9.55
C ASN A 253 -26.22 -16.65 9.60
N ASN A 254 -25.42 -15.67 10.02
CA ASN A 254 -25.86 -14.28 10.11
C ASN A 254 -24.69 -13.32 9.86
N SER A 255 -24.84 -12.44 8.90
CA SER A 255 -23.85 -11.43 8.51
C SER A 255 -24.52 -10.09 8.24
N LEU A 256 -23.73 -9.03 7.99
CA LEU A 256 -24.20 -7.72 7.54
C LEU A 256 -25.09 -7.83 6.29
N MET A 257 -24.77 -8.74 5.36
CA MET A 257 -25.52 -8.91 4.11
C MET A 257 -26.87 -9.63 4.31
N LYS A 258 -27.15 -10.14 5.52
CA LYS A 258 -28.45 -10.68 5.93
C LYS A 258 -29.18 -9.75 6.92
N ASN A 259 -28.48 -9.20 7.88
CA ASN A 259 -29.08 -8.37 8.93
C ASN A 259 -28.13 -7.22 9.29
N LEU A 260 -28.67 -6.01 9.33
CA LEU A 260 -27.92 -4.85 9.80
C LEU A 260 -27.41 -5.05 11.23
N ASN A 261 -26.34 -4.35 11.59
CA ASN A 261 -25.68 -4.43 12.90
C ASN A 261 -25.10 -5.83 13.23
N ARG A 262 -24.74 -6.58 12.20
CA ARG A 262 -23.97 -7.83 12.32
C ARG A 262 -22.55 -7.62 11.78
N PRO A 263 -21.58 -8.45 12.21
CA PRO A 263 -20.25 -8.46 11.58
C PRO A 263 -20.35 -8.69 10.07
N CYS A 264 -19.42 -8.14 9.31
CA CYS A 264 -19.33 -8.35 7.88
C CYS A 264 -19.23 -9.85 7.51
N GLY A 265 -18.56 -10.65 8.35
CA GLY A 265 -18.28 -12.06 8.11
C GLY A 265 -16.95 -12.25 7.34
N GLN A 266 -16.36 -13.44 7.46
CA GLN A 266 -15.02 -13.71 6.94
C GLN A 266 -14.95 -13.54 5.42
N ILE A 267 -15.88 -14.13 4.71
CA ILE A 267 -15.91 -14.16 3.23
C ILE A 267 -16.17 -12.76 2.67
N ASN A 268 -17.16 -12.07 3.22
CA ASN A 268 -17.49 -10.71 2.80
C ASN A 268 -16.32 -9.76 3.04
N ARG A 269 -15.65 -9.88 4.20
CA ARG A 269 -14.45 -9.12 4.56
C ARG A 269 -13.27 -9.42 3.64
N GLU A 270 -13.01 -10.70 3.33
CA GLU A 270 -11.99 -11.09 2.35
C GLU A 270 -12.22 -10.41 1.00
N GLN A 271 -13.46 -10.41 0.52
CA GLN A 271 -13.80 -9.79 -0.75
C GLN A 271 -13.57 -8.27 -0.75
N PHE A 272 -13.88 -7.58 0.35
CA PHE A 272 -13.56 -6.16 0.49
C PHE A 272 -12.05 -5.90 0.42
N VAL A 273 -11.25 -6.69 1.14
CA VAL A 273 -9.79 -6.51 1.17
C VAL A 273 -9.16 -6.79 -0.20
N LEU A 274 -9.60 -7.84 -0.87
CA LEU A 274 -9.17 -8.13 -2.24
C LEU A 274 -9.51 -6.97 -3.19
N GLN A 275 -10.70 -6.38 -3.04
CA GLN A 275 -11.09 -5.23 -3.84
C GLN A 275 -10.30 -3.96 -3.49
N PHE A 276 -9.91 -3.74 -2.23
CA PHE A 276 -9.02 -2.66 -1.87
C PHE A 276 -7.71 -2.75 -2.65
N TYR A 277 -7.04 -3.90 -2.62
CA TYR A 277 -5.77 -4.10 -3.32
C TYR A 277 -5.89 -4.28 -4.84
N ASN A 278 -7.09 -4.52 -5.36
CA ASN A 278 -7.35 -4.44 -6.79
C ASN A 278 -7.31 -2.98 -7.31
N LEU A 279 -7.55 -2.00 -6.44
CA LEU A 279 -7.62 -0.58 -6.78
C LEU A 279 -6.37 0.21 -6.35
N VAL A 280 -5.70 -0.20 -5.28
CA VAL A 280 -4.57 0.54 -4.74
C VAL A 280 -3.36 -0.37 -4.53
N SER A 281 -2.16 0.16 -4.79
CA SER A 281 -0.91 -0.54 -4.52
C SER A 281 -0.58 -0.59 -3.02
N THR A 282 0.36 -1.47 -2.64
CA THR A 282 0.85 -1.59 -1.26
C THR A 282 1.78 -0.44 -0.84
N TYR A 283 2.11 0.48 -1.74
CA TYR A 283 3.05 1.58 -1.47
C TYR A 283 2.51 2.92 -1.99
N ASP A 284 3.03 4.01 -1.43
CA ASP A 284 2.74 5.39 -1.85
C ASP A 284 3.88 6.00 -2.68
N GLY A 285 5.05 5.37 -2.70
CA GLY A 285 6.20 5.88 -3.45
C GLY A 285 7.43 5.02 -3.29
N PHE A 286 8.44 5.35 -4.09
CA PHE A 286 9.74 4.67 -4.06
C PHE A 286 10.87 5.58 -4.56
N SER A 287 12.09 5.27 -4.18
CA SER A 287 13.30 5.96 -4.60
C SER A 287 14.43 4.95 -4.87
N PRO A 288 15.24 5.16 -5.92
CA PRO A 288 15.14 6.20 -6.95
C PRO A 288 13.87 6.07 -7.79
N ALA A 289 13.33 7.20 -8.28
CA ALA A 289 12.16 7.21 -9.16
C ALA A 289 12.49 6.59 -10.54
N SER A 290 13.73 6.72 -11.00
CA SER A 290 14.21 5.99 -12.19
C SER A 290 14.51 4.55 -11.82
N THR A 291 13.84 3.62 -12.49
CA THR A 291 14.06 2.17 -12.33
C THR A 291 15.12 1.61 -13.27
N SER A 292 15.83 2.46 -14.01
CA SER A 292 16.97 2.07 -14.85
C SER A 292 18.05 3.15 -14.79
N THR A 293 19.29 2.76 -14.45
CA THR A 293 20.41 3.70 -14.31
C THR A 293 21.76 3.01 -14.53
N SER A 294 22.80 3.80 -14.88
CA SER A 294 24.18 3.35 -14.91
C SER A 294 24.92 3.88 -13.69
N VAL A 295 25.71 3.04 -13.06
CA VAL A 295 26.46 3.36 -11.85
C VAL A 295 27.92 2.98 -12.04
N THR A 296 28.82 3.88 -11.68
CA THR A 296 30.27 3.59 -11.66
C THR A 296 30.68 3.29 -10.22
N ALA A 297 31.32 2.16 -10.00
CA ALA A 297 31.91 1.82 -8.71
C ALA A 297 33.12 2.73 -8.40
N PRO A 298 33.37 3.08 -7.15
CA PRO A 298 32.64 2.73 -5.94
C PRO A 298 31.43 3.63 -5.71
N SER A 299 30.29 3.06 -5.38
CA SER A 299 29.09 3.82 -5.06
C SER A 299 28.27 3.12 -3.99
N THR A 300 27.64 3.89 -3.12
CA THR A 300 26.55 3.38 -2.29
C THR A 300 25.26 3.49 -3.07
N LEU A 301 24.59 2.36 -3.24
CA LEU A 301 23.29 2.27 -3.87
C LEU A 301 22.23 2.34 -2.77
N ASN A 302 21.39 3.35 -2.82
CA ASN A 302 20.34 3.56 -1.82
C ASN A 302 18.98 3.41 -2.49
N PHE A 303 18.12 2.59 -1.89
CA PHE A 303 16.76 2.34 -2.32
C PHE A 303 15.81 2.59 -1.16
N ALA A 304 14.62 3.06 -1.46
CA ALA A 304 13.59 3.28 -0.48
C ALA A 304 12.22 2.98 -1.08
N VAL A 305 11.32 2.48 -0.25
CA VAL A 305 9.90 2.35 -0.53
C VAL A 305 9.12 3.08 0.56
N THR A 306 7.97 3.63 0.22
CA THR A 306 7.05 4.23 1.18
C THR A 306 5.82 3.32 1.25
N PRO A 307 5.76 2.35 2.18
CA PRO A 307 4.62 1.46 2.28
C PRO A 307 3.38 2.23 2.72
N LYS A 308 2.20 1.81 2.22
CA LYS A 308 0.95 2.25 2.82
C LYS A 308 0.88 1.72 4.25
N VAL A 309 0.33 2.52 5.15
CA VAL A 309 0.24 2.17 6.57
C VAL A 309 -1.23 1.92 6.92
N PRO A 310 -1.64 0.67 7.15
CA PRO A 310 -2.98 0.39 7.68
C PRO A 310 -3.23 1.15 8.99
N THR A 311 -4.45 1.61 9.20
CA THR A 311 -4.83 2.37 10.43
C THR A 311 -4.71 1.50 11.68
N SER A 312 -4.92 0.20 11.53
CA SER A 312 -4.78 -0.80 12.59
C SER A 312 -4.33 -2.14 12.00
N GLY A 313 -4.09 -3.14 12.83
CA GLY A 313 -3.64 -4.46 12.38
C GLY A 313 -2.14 -4.51 12.08
N PRO A 314 -1.67 -5.53 11.35
CA PRO A 314 -0.25 -5.70 11.05
C PRO A 314 0.24 -4.66 10.02
N SER A 315 1.49 -4.22 10.20
CA SER A 315 2.19 -3.44 9.18
C SER A 315 2.55 -4.30 7.97
N LEU A 316 2.67 -3.68 6.79
CA LEU A 316 3.14 -4.36 5.59
C LEU A 316 4.55 -4.92 5.81
N GLN A 317 4.79 -6.11 5.28
CA GLN A 317 6.10 -6.75 5.28
C GLN A 317 6.88 -6.33 4.04
N ILE A 318 8.19 -6.14 4.21
CA ILE A 318 9.10 -5.77 3.13
C ILE A 318 10.18 -6.82 3.03
N ALA A 319 10.46 -7.27 1.80
CA ALA A 319 11.55 -8.19 1.49
C ALA A 319 12.39 -7.65 0.33
N TRP A 320 13.70 -7.51 0.56
CA TRP A 320 14.65 -7.04 -0.43
C TRP A 320 15.38 -8.20 -1.09
N LYS A 321 15.65 -8.07 -2.40
CA LYS A 321 16.49 -9.00 -3.16
C LYS A 321 17.50 -8.23 -4.00
N ILE A 322 18.68 -8.83 -4.19
CA ILE A 322 19.67 -8.43 -5.20
C ILE A 322 19.82 -9.62 -6.14
N ASP A 323 19.66 -9.41 -7.43
CA ASP A 323 19.75 -10.43 -8.49
C ASP A 323 18.93 -11.70 -8.16
N GLY A 324 17.72 -11.48 -7.62
CA GLY A 324 16.83 -12.56 -7.18
C GLY A 324 17.17 -13.19 -5.83
N VAL A 325 18.32 -12.89 -5.24
CA VAL A 325 18.75 -13.44 -3.93
C VAL A 325 18.21 -12.59 -2.78
N THR A 326 17.45 -13.23 -1.88
CA THR A 326 16.87 -12.57 -0.71
C THR A 326 17.95 -12.06 0.24
N GLN A 327 17.81 -10.80 0.66
CA GLN A 327 18.67 -10.16 1.65
C GLN A 327 18.10 -10.40 3.04
N SER A 328 18.53 -11.46 3.69
CA SER A 328 18.01 -11.90 4.99
C SER A 328 18.16 -10.80 6.05
N GLY A 329 17.09 -10.56 6.83
CA GLY A 329 17.05 -9.55 7.88
C GLY A 329 16.85 -8.11 7.37
N GLN A 330 16.80 -7.88 6.06
CA GLN A 330 16.54 -6.56 5.48
C GLN A 330 15.04 -6.39 5.27
N THR A 331 14.37 -5.79 6.26
CA THR A 331 12.92 -5.57 6.29
C THR A 331 12.54 -4.10 6.44
N ALA A 332 13.53 -3.20 6.52
CA ALA A 332 13.30 -1.76 6.61
C ALA A 332 12.78 -1.19 5.29
N ALA A 333 12.08 -0.08 5.36
CA ALA A 333 11.61 0.66 4.19
C ALA A 333 12.75 1.24 3.33
N THR A 334 13.96 1.30 3.88
CA THR A 334 15.18 1.71 3.17
C THR A 334 16.15 0.54 3.09
N PHE A 335 16.83 0.45 1.96
CA PHE A 335 17.86 -0.55 1.72
C PHE A 335 19.08 0.13 1.08
N ALA A 336 20.26 -0.15 1.62
CA ALA A 336 21.51 0.35 1.07
C ALA A 336 22.48 -0.81 0.84
N THR A 337 23.17 -0.80 -0.29
CA THR A 337 24.24 -1.74 -0.60
C THR A 337 25.41 -1.02 -1.25
N LEU A 338 26.61 -1.58 -1.10
CA LEU A 338 27.78 -1.09 -1.79
C LEU A 338 27.89 -1.78 -3.15
N SER A 339 28.19 -1.00 -4.18
CA SER A 339 28.43 -1.54 -5.52
C SER A 339 29.55 -2.57 -5.54
N ASP A 340 30.51 -2.47 -4.60
CA ASP A 340 31.70 -3.33 -4.53
C ASP A 340 31.42 -4.82 -4.30
N PHE A 341 30.24 -5.15 -3.77
CA PHE A 341 29.82 -6.54 -3.58
C PHE A 341 29.24 -7.17 -4.85
N LEU A 342 29.08 -6.38 -5.90
CA LEU A 342 28.49 -6.81 -7.18
C LEU A 342 29.56 -6.72 -8.28
N GLY A 343 29.51 -7.60 -9.26
CA GLY A 343 30.42 -7.54 -10.41
C GLY A 343 30.09 -6.40 -11.39
N ASN A 344 30.90 -6.18 -12.42
CA ASN A 344 30.50 -5.35 -13.54
C ASN A 344 29.36 -6.02 -14.32
N GLY A 345 28.43 -5.24 -14.84
CA GLY A 345 27.33 -5.75 -15.65
C GLY A 345 25.97 -5.31 -15.14
N ALA A 346 24.94 -5.97 -15.65
CA ALA A 346 23.55 -5.70 -15.29
C ALA A 346 23.18 -6.39 -13.96
N HIS A 347 22.55 -5.63 -13.11
CA HIS A 347 22.06 -6.07 -11.80
C HIS A 347 20.66 -5.59 -11.54
N THR A 348 19.98 -6.25 -10.61
CA THR A 348 18.64 -5.87 -10.13
C THR A 348 18.61 -5.76 -8.62
N VAL A 349 17.91 -4.75 -8.13
CA VAL A 349 17.41 -4.72 -6.75
C VAL A 349 15.89 -4.75 -6.80
N SER A 350 15.26 -5.56 -5.98
CA SER A 350 13.81 -5.54 -5.88
C SER A 350 13.35 -5.48 -4.43
N ALA A 351 12.24 -4.76 -4.21
CA ALA A 351 11.50 -4.72 -2.96
C ALA A 351 10.12 -5.32 -3.19
N THR A 352 9.78 -6.36 -2.44
CA THR A 352 8.42 -6.89 -2.38
C THR A 352 7.77 -6.43 -1.09
N LEU A 353 6.64 -5.72 -1.23
CA LEU A 353 5.79 -5.33 -0.12
C LEU A 353 4.58 -6.24 -0.10
N SER A 354 4.17 -6.73 1.07
CA SER A 354 3.01 -7.62 1.21
C SER A 354 2.23 -7.33 2.48
N ASP A 355 0.91 -7.43 2.40
CA ASP A 355 0.03 -7.32 3.57
C ASP A 355 -0.13 -8.72 4.21
N PRO A 356 0.34 -8.93 5.45
CA PRO A 356 0.19 -10.19 6.16
C PRO A 356 -1.16 -10.32 6.89
N THR A 357 -2.18 -9.58 6.44
CA THR A 357 -3.51 -9.61 7.06
C THR A 357 -4.09 -11.01 7.08
N THR A 358 -4.76 -11.36 8.16
CA THR A 358 -5.52 -12.61 8.29
C THR A 358 -6.94 -12.51 7.71
N PHE A 359 -7.30 -11.34 7.16
CA PHE A 359 -8.61 -11.13 6.53
C PHE A 359 -8.74 -11.82 5.17
N VAL A 360 -7.63 -12.21 4.56
CA VAL A 360 -7.59 -12.93 3.29
C VAL A 360 -6.85 -14.25 3.50
N ARG A 361 -7.49 -15.35 3.11
CA ARG A 361 -6.88 -16.69 3.11
C ARG A 361 -6.50 -17.17 1.72
N LEU A 362 -7.15 -16.63 0.69
CA LEU A 362 -6.90 -17.02 -0.70
C LEU A 362 -6.79 -15.80 -1.61
N ASP A 363 -5.56 -15.48 -1.99
CA ASP A 363 -5.21 -14.44 -2.96
C ASP A 363 -4.61 -15.04 -4.22
N THR A 364 -5.45 -15.57 -5.10
CA THR A 364 -5.02 -16.22 -6.36
C THR A 364 -4.41 -15.24 -7.37
N SER A 365 -4.74 -13.97 -7.26
CA SER A 365 -4.26 -12.91 -8.14
C SER A 365 -3.04 -12.17 -7.60
N ASN A 366 -2.56 -12.53 -6.41
CA ASN A 366 -1.46 -11.87 -5.70
C ASN A 366 -1.68 -10.36 -5.49
N LEU A 367 -2.92 -9.96 -5.20
CA LEU A 367 -3.30 -8.56 -5.02
C LEU A 367 -2.66 -7.92 -3.77
N LEU A 368 -2.45 -8.71 -2.70
CA LEU A 368 -1.93 -8.24 -1.43
C LEU A 368 -0.43 -7.98 -1.46
N LYS A 369 0.20 -8.04 -2.64
CA LYS A 369 1.64 -7.76 -2.74
C LYS A 369 2.02 -7.09 -4.04
N ASP A 370 2.97 -6.16 -3.94
CA ASP A 370 3.64 -5.55 -5.07
C ASP A 370 5.13 -5.82 -5.04
N THR A 371 5.75 -5.84 -6.22
CA THR A 371 7.20 -5.93 -6.35
C THR A 371 7.70 -4.79 -7.23
N LEU A 372 8.51 -3.94 -6.62
CA LEU A 372 9.27 -2.89 -7.31
C LEU A 372 10.63 -3.44 -7.70
N THR A 373 11.10 -3.14 -8.91
CA THR A 373 12.41 -3.59 -9.40
C THR A 373 13.17 -2.43 -10.01
N TRP A 374 14.40 -2.23 -9.53
CA TRP A 374 15.38 -1.31 -10.10
C TRP A 374 16.42 -2.10 -10.87
N ASN A 375 16.65 -1.70 -12.12
CA ASN A 375 17.67 -2.25 -12.99
C ASN A 375 18.84 -1.27 -13.04
N PHE A 376 20.06 -1.73 -12.89
CA PHE A 376 21.23 -0.88 -13.04
C PHE A 376 22.39 -1.64 -13.66
N THR A 377 23.25 -0.90 -14.35
CA THR A 377 24.47 -1.45 -14.95
C THR A 377 25.67 -0.90 -14.18
N LEU A 378 26.44 -1.79 -13.59
CA LEU A 378 27.68 -1.43 -12.89
C LEU A 378 28.88 -1.48 -13.84
N SER A 379 29.75 -0.48 -13.67
CA SER A 379 31.06 -0.42 -14.30
C SER A 379 32.12 0.03 -13.28
N GLY A 380 33.38 -0.11 -13.62
CA GLY A 380 34.47 0.35 -12.74
C GLY A 380 34.71 -0.50 -11.49
N GLN A 381 34.14 -1.71 -11.45
CA GLN A 381 34.36 -2.64 -10.34
C GLN A 381 35.83 -3.06 -10.24
N ILE A 382 36.31 -3.16 -9.00
CA ILE A 382 37.61 -3.71 -8.71
C ILE A 382 37.51 -5.25 -8.79
N PRO A 383 38.38 -5.92 -9.57
CA PRO A 383 38.38 -7.38 -9.65
C PRO A 383 38.31 -8.05 -8.28
N ALA A 384 37.45 -9.05 -8.14
CA ALA A 384 37.19 -9.72 -6.87
C ALA A 384 38.40 -10.52 -6.34
N THR A 385 39.31 -10.95 -7.21
CA THR A 385 40.51 -11.70 -6.87
C THR A 385 41.77 -11.02 -7.35
N LEU A 386 42.87 -11.24 -6.63
CA LEU A 386 44.19 -10.73 -7.00
C LEU A 386 44.62 -11.26 -8.38
N ALA A 387 44.27 -12.48 -8.74
CA ALA A 387 44.55 -13.06 -10.06
C ALA A 387 43.90 -12.25 -11.17
N ASN A 388 42.60 -11.92 -11.03
CA ASN A 388 41.88 -11.10 -11.99
C ASN A 388 42.39 -9.64 -12.02
N TRP A 389 42.79 -9.11 -10.86
CA TRP A 389 43.40 -7.78 -10.81
C TRP A 389 44.74 -7.75 -11.58
N ARG A 390 45.62 -8.76 -11.38
CA ARG A 390 46.89 -8.89 -12.11
C ARG A 390 46.68 -9.00 -13.61
N SER A 391 45.68 -9.79 -14.03
CA SER A 391 45.31 -9.94 -15.42
C SER A 391 44.87 -8.62 -16.08
N THR A 392 44.20 -7.76 -15.29
CA THR A 392 43.63 -6.51 -15.80
C THR A 392 44.64 -5.34 -15.73
N TYR A 393 45.39 -5.23 -14.64
CA TYR A 393 46.20 -4.05 -14.30
C TYR A 393 47.71 -4.31 -14.21
N GLY A 394 48.15 -5.53 -14.41
CA GLY A 394 49.57 -5.89 -14.42
C GLY A 394 50.12 -6.29 -13.06
N SER A 395 51.45 -6.25 -12.94
CA SER A 395 52.16 -6.78 -11.78
C SER A 395 51.86 -6.03 -10.48
N ASP A 396 52.08 -6.70 -9.35
CA ASP A 396 51.87 -6.18 -7.99
C ASP A 396 52.65 -4.89 -7.70
N THR A 397 53.81 -4.74 -8.31
CA THR A 397 54.72 -3.59 -8.12
C THR A 397 54.46 -2.48 -9.13
N ALA A 398 53.61 -2.68 -10.12
CA ALA A 398 53.30 -1.64 -11.10
C ALA A 398 52.63 -0.45 -10.42
N VAL A 399 53.03 0.75 -10.82
CA VAL A 399 52.51 2.04 -10.34
C VAL A 399 51.87 2.75 -11.53
N LEU A 400 50.52 2.82 -11.52
CA LEU A 400 49.73 3.33 -12.64
C LEU A 400 49.29 4.79 -12.49
N THR A 401 49.47 5.38 -11.31
CA THR A 401 48.96 6.72 -10.99
C THR A 401 49.98 7.57 -10.25
N ALA A 402 49.77 8.89 -10.22
CA ALA A 402 50.65 9.88 -9.61
C ALA A 402 50.79 9.75 -8.06
N ASP A 403 49.90 9.01 -7.39
CA ASP A 403 49.97 8.73 -5.95
C ASP A 403 51.11 7.76 -5.57
N ARG A 404 51.74 7.16 -6.57
CA ARG A 404 52.84 6.21 -6.46
C ARG A 404 52.54 4.95 -5.64
N LEU A 405 51.27 4.57 -5.53
CA LEU A 405 50.88 3.34 -4.85
C LEU A 405 51.05 2.13 -5.79
N PRO A 406 51.70 1.06 -5.32
CA PRO A 406 51.79 -0.19 -6.08
C PRO A 406 50.40 -0.84 -6.26
N ASN A 407 50.20 -1.53 -7.38
CA ASN A 407 48.94 -2.21 -7.70
C ASN A 407 48.46 -3.14 -6.57
N LEU A 408 49.35 -3.90 -5.92
CA LEU A 408 48.95 -4.77 -4.81
C LEU A 408 48.37 -3.97 -3.62
N VAL A 409 48.96 -2.82 -3.35
CA VAL A 409 48.46 -1.93 -2.24
C VAL A 409 47.08 -1.38 -2.61
N LYS A 410 46.92 -0.92 -3.86
CA LYS A 410 45.61 -0.47 -4.33
C LYS A 410 44.55 -1.56 -4.28
N TYR A 411 44.89 -2.75 -4.74
CA TYR A 411 43.98 -3.91 -4.64
C TYR A 411 43.60 -4.21 -3.20
N ALA A 412 44.57 -4.31 -2.29
CA ALA A 412 44.33 -4.60 -0.89
C ALA A 412 43.43 -3.55 -0.21
N LEU A 413 43.71 -2.27 -0.44
CA LEU A 413 42.87 -1.19 0.11
C LEU A 413 41.54 -0.99 -0.60
N GLY A 414 41.29 -1.72 -1.70
CA GLY A 414 40.08 -1.58 -2.49
C GLY A 414 40.01 -0.26 -3.28
N LEU A 415 41.16 0.24 -3.74
CA LEU A 415 41.25 1.48 -4.50
C LEU A 415 41.21 1.21 -5.99
N ALA A 416 40.75 2.18 -6.78
CA ALA A 416 40.76 2.09 -8.24
C ALA A 416 42.23 2.08 -8.75
N ALA A 417 42.54 1.16 -9.69
CA ALA A 417 43.91 1.03 -10.21
C ALA A 417 44.39 2.29 -10.94
N ASN A 418 43.51 2.88 -11.77
CA ASN A 418 43.86 3.99 -12.66
C ASN A 418 43.48 5.38 -12.12
N THR A 419 43.14 5.50 -10.85
CA THR A 419 42.78 6.75 -10.21
C THR A 419 43.66 6.98 -9.00
N ALA A 420 44.20 8.20 -8.84
CA ALA A 420 44.97 8.55 -7.66
C ALA A 420 44.08 8.53 -6.41
N ALA A 421 44.56 7.91 -5.35
CA ALA A 421 43.86 7.84 -4.08
C ALA A 421 43.77 9.22 -3.42
N THR A 422 42.64 9.49 -2.77
CA THR A 422 42.50 10.67 -1.89
C THR A 422 43.11 10.41 -0.51
N PRO A 423 43.51 11.43 0.24
CA PRO A 423 44.10 11.26 1.58
C PRO A 423 43.20 10.45 2.54
N SER A 424 41.88 10.58 2.44
CA SER A 424 40.91 9.85 3.29
C SER A 424 40.84 8.36 3.00
N GLN A 425 41.33 7.93 1.85
CA GLN A 425 41.35 6.52 1.41
C GLN A 425 42.67 5.82 1.80
N LEU A 426 43.60 6.56 2.35
CA LEU A 426 44.95 6.05 2.69
C LEU A 426 45.08 5.73 4.18
N PRO A 427 45.98 4.82 4.56
CA PRO A 427 46.32 4.62 5.95
C PRO A 427 46.77 5.91 6.64
N ALA A 428 46.19 6.22 7.80
CA ALA A 428 46.48 7.42 8.56
C ALA A 428 47.09 7.07 9.91
N GLY A 429 48.26 7.67 10.20
CA GLY A 429 48.89 7.57 11.50
C GLY A 429 48.35 8.61 12.48
N SER A 430 48.14 8.21 13.72
CA SER A 430 47.72 9.10 14.82
C SER A 430 48.35 8.65 16.13
N VAL A 431 48.22 9.47 17.15
CA VAL A 431 48.52 9.08 18.53
C VAL A 431 47.22 8.99 19.30
N ALA A 432 46.87 7.79 19.72
CA ALA A 432 45.69 7.52 20.51
C ALA A 432 46.08 6.87 21.84
N SER A 433 45.60 7.40 22.97
CA SER A 433 45.88 6.90 24.32
C SER A 433 47.39 6.68 24.58
N SER A 434 48.24 7.61 24.10
CA SER A 434 49.69 7.55 24.17
C SER A 434 50.38 6.51 23.29
N TYR A 435 49.69 5.83 22.40
CA TYR A 435 50.27 4.86 21.47
C TYR A 435 50.22 5.36 20.02
N LEU A 436 51.30 5.12 19.29
CA LEU A 436 51.30 5.32 17.85
C LEU A 436 50.33 4.32 17.21
N THR A 437 49.35 4.81 16.49
CA THR A 437 48.25 4.03 15.95
C THR A 437 48.13 4.25 14.44
N LEU A 438 47.94 3.19 13.67
CA LEU A 438 47.68 3.23 12.23
C LEU A 438 46.25 2.77 11.97
N THR A 439 45.46 3.66 11.39
CA THR A 439 44.13 3.36 10.91
C THR A 439 44.18 3.12 9.41
N ILE A 440 43.75 1.96 8.97
CA ILE A 440 43.81 1.49 7.59
C ILE A 440 42.36 1.34 7.08
N PRO A 441 41.87 2.30 6.31
CA PRO A 441 40.59 2.13 5.62
C PRO A 441 40.74 1.06 4.52
N ARG A 442 39.77 0.17 4.39
CA ARG A 442 39.70 -0.80 3.31
C ARG A 442 38.24 -0.95 2.91
N ARG A 443 37.94 -1.14 1.63
CA ARG A 443 36.56 -1.23 1.15
C ARG A 443 35.95 -2.59 1.44
N THR A 444 36.78 -3.62 1.44
CA THR A 444 36.43 -4.99 1.83
C THR A 444 37.71 -5.72 2.24
N ARG A 445 37.56 -6.67 3.12
CA ARG A 445 38.67 -7.55 3.48
C ARG A 445 38.98 -8.51 2.33
N ARG A 446 40.21 -8.48 1.83
CA ARG A 446 40.68 -9.40 0.78
C ARG A 446 41.23 -10.66 1.41
N SER A 447 40.73 -11.83 1.00
CA SER A 447 41.17 -13.14 1.52
C SER A 447 42.50 -13.61 0.90
N ASP A 448 42.87 -13.05 -0.26
CA ASP A 448 44.05 -13.36 -1.03
C ASP A 448 45.22 -12.35 -0.81
N THR A 449 45.08 -11.52 0.25
CA THR A 449 46.15 -10.61 0.69
C THR A 449 46.26 -10.59 2.21
N THR A 450 47.49 -10.42 2.69
CA THR A 450 47.79 -10.27 4.11
C THR A 450 48.19 -8.82 4.42
N TYR A 451 47.58 -8.27 5.49
CA TYR A 451 47.87 -6.94 6.01
C TYR A 451 48.75 -7.11 7.27
N THR A 452 49.95 -6.63 7.22
CA THR A 452 50.87 -6.63 8.38
C THR A 452 51.22 -5.20 8.74
N VAL A 453 50.89 -4.81 9.97
CA VAL A 453 51.37 -3.52 10.52
C VAL A 453 52.67 -3.76 11.24
N GLU A 454 53.70 -3.00 10.86
CA GLU A 454 55.03 -3.11 11.40
C GLU A 454 55.41 -1.80 12.09
N VAL A 455 56.18 -1.91 13.16
CA VAL A 455 56.73 -0.78 13.95
C VAL A 455 58.22 -0.84 13.99
N SER A 456 58.88 0.34 14.07
CA SER A 456 60.34 0.48 14.11
C SER A 456 60.74 1.62 15.00
N SER A 457 61.97 1.56 15.57
CA SER A 457 62.64 2.67 16.26
C SER A 457 63.75 3.32 15.44
N ASP A 458 64.23 2.66 14.38
CA ASP A 458 65.40 3.02 13.60
C ASP A 458 65.17 3.12 12.08
N LEU A 459 63.95 2.78 11.59
CA LEU A 459 63.60 2.67 10.18
C LEU A 459 64.31 1.55 9.41
N GLN A 460 65.13 0.75 10.10
CA GLN A 460 65.87 -0.37 9.52
C GLN A 460 65.27 -1.71 9.95
N THR A 461 65.06 -1.86 11.25
CA THR A 461 64.44 -3.08 11.82
C THR A 461 62.96 -2.87 12.02
N TRP A 462 62.13 -3.68 11.35
CA TRP A 462 60.70 -3.61 11.42
C TRP A 462 60.14 -4.88 12.09
N ASN A 463 59.34 -4.70 13.12
CA ASN A 463 58.75 -5.77 13.91
C ASN A 463 57.20 -5.70 13.89
N SER A 464 56.57 -6.85 13.99
CA SER A 464 55.09 -7.00 14.01
C SER A 464 54.65 -8.14 14.93
N GLY A 465 53.35 -8.27 15.14
CA GLY A 465 52.75 -9.34 15.93
C GLY A 465 52.82 -9.15 17.44
N PRO A 466 52.48 -10.16 18.23
CA PRO A 466 52.41 -10.08 19.68
C PRO A 466 53.72 -9.58 20.30
N GLY A 467 53.59 -8.60 21.16
CA GLY A 467 54.77 -7.92 21.77
C GLY A 467 55.25 -6.68 21.02
N HIS A 468 54.89 -6.45 19.78
CA HIS A 468 55.29 -5.29 18.98
C HIS A 468 54.08 -4.47 18.53
N THR A 469 52.99 -5.12 18.14
CA THR A 469 51.74 -4.46 17.68
C THR A 469 50.50 -5.09 18.32
N VAL A 470 49.45 -4.28 18.51
CA VAL A 470 48.16 -4.70 19.05
C VAL A 470 47.07 -4.30 18.08
N ILE A 471 46.29 -5.28 17.64
CA ILE A 471 45.09 -5.05 16.84
C ILE A 471 44.00 -4.48 17.77
N VAL A 472 43.57 -3.26 17.47
CA VAL A 472 42.50 -2.57 18.21
C VAL A 472 41.14 -2.84 17.58
N GLN A 473 41.10 -2.89 16.24
CA GLN A 473 39.89 -3.15 15.48
C GLN A 473 40.27 -3.90 14.18
N ASP A 474 39.47 -4.88 13.81
CA ASP A 474 39.61 -5.61 12.56
C ASP A 474 38.21 -5.94 11.99
N THR A 475 37.71 -5.07 11.12
CA THR A 475 36.44 -5.22 10.43
C THR A 475 36.66 -5.32 8.92
N ASP A 476 35.64 -5.64 8.14
CA ASP A 476 35.75 -5.69 6.68
C ASP A 476 36.14 -4.33 6.07
N THR A 477 35.76 -3.23 6.71
CA THR A 477 35.98 -1.87 6.19
C THR A 477 37.14 -1.12 6.85
N GLN A 478 37.69 -1.61 7.97
CA GLN A 478 38.72 -0.93 8.69
C GLN A 478 39.60 -1.90 9.50
N LEU A 479 40.90 -1.66 9.47
CA LEU A 479 41.87 -2.28 10.37
C LEU A 479 42.56 -1.17 11.18
N VAL A 480 42.51 -1.26 12.51
CA VAL A 480 43.20 -0.33 13.41
C VAL A 480 44.22 -1.11 14.25
N VAL A 481 45.47 -0.74 14.12
CA VAL A 481 46.57 -1.38 14.85
C VAL A 481 47.42 -0.30 15.54
N ARG A 482 47.71 -0.54 16.80
CA ARG A 482 48.62 0.34 17.57
C ARG A 482 49.96 -0.33 17.87
N ASP A 483 50.97 0.49 18.14
CA ASP A 483 52.22 0.05 18.75
C ASP A 483 51.94 -0.59 20.13
N ALA A 484 52.71 -1.60 20.51
CA ALA A 484 52.64 -2.18 21.85
C ALA A 484 53.29 -1.30 22.91
N PHE A 485 54.19 -0.38 22.51
CA PHE A 485 54.91 0.49 23.42
C PHE A 485 54.34 1.93 23.38
N PRO A 486 54.09 2.55 24.55
CA PRO A 486 53.62 3.92 24.59
C PRO A 486 54.78 4.91 24.21
N GLN A 487 54.41 6.05 23.67
CA GLN A 487 55.40 7.09 23.26
C GLN A 487 56.28 7.57 24.40
N SER A 488 55.84 7.50 25.65
CA SER A 488 56.60 7.88 26.82
C SER A 488 57.84 7.02 27.05
N THR A 489 57.90 5.82 26.49
CA THR A 489 59.01 4.86 26.69
C THR A 489 60.03 4.85 25.57
N ASN A 490 59.75 5.51 24.42
CA ASN A 490 60.62 5.50 23.24
C ASN A 490 60.61 6.85 22.53
N ALA A 491 61.77 7.46 22.35
CA ALA A 491 61.96 8.82 21.80
C ALA A 491 61.56 8.91 20.30
N LYS A 492 61.61 7.81 19.56
CA LYS A 492 61.25 7.74 18.13
C LYS A 492 60.56 6.41 17.82
N ARG A 493 59.37 6.48 17.24
CA ARG A 493 58.65 5.31 16.77
C ARG A 493 58.03 5.58 15.41
N PHE A 494 58.06 4.59 14.54
CA PHE A 494 57.52 4.62 13.19
C PHE A 494 56.58 3.44 13.03
N ILE A 495 55.54 3.61 12.20
CA ILE A 495 54.55 2.59 11.91
C ILE A 495 54.27 2.57 10.42
N ARG A 496 54.09 1.38 9.82
CA ARG A 496 53.77 1.21 8.40
C ARG A 496 52.85 0.05 8.17
N LEU A 497 52.15 0.10 7.05
CA LEU A 497 51.44 -1.04 6.49
C LEU A 497 52.34 -1.76 5.48
N LYS A 498 52.42 -3.10 5.60
CA LYS A 498 52.95 -4.01 4.61
C LYS A 498 51.84 -4.88 4.08
N VAL A 499 51.70 -4.94 2.75
CA VAL A 499 50.73 -5.81 2.06
C VAL A 499 51.49 -6.89 1.31
N GLN A 500 51.03 -8.12 1.43
CA GLN A 500 51.58 -9.27 0.71
C GLN A 500 50.44 -10.11 0.09
N ALA A 501 50.70 -10.69 -1.06
CA ALA A 501 49.80 -11.69 -1.62
C ALA A 501 49.83 -12.94 -0.73
N THR A 502 48.68 -13.52 -0.47
CA THR A 502 48.56 -14.85 0.14
C THR A 502 48.90 -15.89 -0.94
N PRO A 503 49.71 -16.90 -0.65
CA PRO A 503 50.07 -17.93 -1.63
C PRO A 503 48.87 -18.69 -2.19
#